data_1413c64710043e5cbb6971b96f61432d
#
_entry.id   1413c64710043e5cbb6971b96f61432d
#
_cell.length_a   1.000
_cell.length_b   1.000
_cell.length_c   1.000
_cell.angle_alpha   90.00
_cell.angle_beta   90.00
_cell.angle_gamma   90.00
#
_symmetry.space_group_name_H-M   'P 1'
#
loop_
_entity.id
_entity.type
_entity.pdbx_description
1 polymer ?
#
loop_
_entity_poly.entity_id
_entity_poly.type
_entity_poly.pdbx_seq_one_letter_code
_entity_poly.pdbx_strand_id
1 'polypeptide(L)'
;HYTFPMRLSVDPFGDYDLRMALKWSIRRQELVDKILLGYGAVGNDHPISTANRYHNADLPQREFDADKAAYHYKKSGHSGKIQLSASDAAFAGAVDAAQLMANSAAEAGIDIEVIREPRDGYWSNVWNNDAKGWCACYWGGRPTEDWMFSAAYTNDTDWNDTAWKGT
;
A
#
# COMPACT_ATOMS: atom_id res chain seq x y z
N HIS A 1 -9.20 -7.56 -0.82
CA HIS A 1 -8.77 -6.21 -0.48
C HIS A 1 -7.75 -5.70 -1.50
N TYR A 2 -7.75 -4.40 -1.74
CA TYR A 2 -6.75 -3.73 -2.57
C TYR A 2 -5.63 -3.19 -1.69
N THR A 3 -4.39 -3.35 -2.14
CA THR A 3 -3.20 -2.99 -1.38
C THR A 3 -2.19 -2.26 -2.25
N PHE A 4 -1.27 -1.58 -1.59
CA PHE A 4 -0.10 -0.97 -2.20
C PHE A 4 1.12 -1.36 -1.37
N PRO A 5 1.57 -2.62 -1.46
CA PRO A 5 2.65 -3.13 -0.65
C PRO A 5 3.98 -2.43 -0.97
N MET A 6 4.70 -2.09 0.09
CA MET A 6 6.07 -1.58 0.02
C MET A 6 7.02 -2.71 0.39
N ARG A 7 7.97 -3.02 -0.48
CA ARG A 7 8.96 -4.07 -0.25
C ARG A 7 10.10 -3.56 0.62
N LEU A 8 10.22 -4.10 1.81
CA LEU A 8 11.18 -3.66 2.82
C LEU A 8 12.64 -3.93 2.42
N SER A 9 12.86 -4.85 1.48
CA SER A 9 14.17 -5.15 0.90
C SER A 9 14.68 -4.11 -0.11
N VAL A 10 13.80 -3.19 -0.52
CA VAL A 10 14.08 -2.20 -1.59
C VAL A 10 14.14 -0.80 -1.02
N ASP A 11 15.24 -0.11 -1.26
CA ASP A 11 15.35 1.31 -0.90
C ASP A 11 14.32 2.16 -1.67
N PRO A 12 13.66 3.13 -1.02
CA PRO A 12 13.85 3.55 0.38
C PRO A 12 12.87 2.90 1.37
N PHE A 13 12.13 1.85 0.99
CA PHE A 13 11.01 1.29 1.76
C PHE A 13 11.44 0.49 3.00
N GLY A 14 12.72 0.18 3.17
CA GLY A 14 13.27 -0.35 4.40
C GLY A 14 13.17 0.62 5.59
N ASP A 15 13.13 1.93 5.32
CA ASP A 15 13.02 2.95 6.36
C ASP A 15 11.59 3.00 6.94
N TYR A 16 11.51 2.90 8.27
CA TYR A 16 10.22 2.90 8.98
C TYR A 16 9.49 4.24 8.85
N ASP A 17 10.22 5.35 9.01
CA ASP A 17 9.59 6.68 9.00
C ASP A 17 9.10 7.04 7.60
N LEU A 18 9.78 6.61 6.53
CA LEU A 18 9.27 6.78 5.18
C LEU A 18 7.93 6.05 4.98
N ARG A 19 7.85 4.77 5.39
CA ARG A 19 6.59 4.02 5.29
C ARG A 19 5.48 4.67 6.10
N MET A 20 5.78 5.21 7.28
CA MET A 20 4.80 5.94 8.09
C MET A 20 4.34 7.22 7.40
N ALA A 21 5.26 7.98 6.79
CA ALA A 21 4.92 9.16 6.01
C ALA A 21 3.92 8.83 4.90
N LEU A 22 4.19 7.79 4.12
CA LEU A 22 3.32 7.33 3.04
C LEU A 22 1.96 6.87 3.57
N LYS A 23 1.91 6.15 4.69
CA LYS A 23 0.65 5.68 5.30
C LYS A 23 -0.22 6.83 5.82
N TRP A 24 0.37 7.89 6.41
CA TRP A 24 -0.37 9.05 6.88
C TRP A 24 -0.81 9.99 5.75
N SER A 25 -0.20 9.91 4.58
CA SER A 25 -0.51 10.76 3.43
C SER A 25 -1.71 10.29 2.59
N ILE A 26 -2.36 9.17 2.93
CA ILE A 26 -3.44 8.58 2.12
C ILE A 26 -4.82 9.00 2.61
N ARG A 27 -5.63 9.62 1.74
CA ARG A 27 -7.05 9.89 1.94
C ARG A 27 -7.89 8.65 1.60
N ARG A 28 -7.95 7.68 2.52
CA ARG A 28 -8.55 6.35 2.26
C ARG A 28 -10.04 6.43 1.91
N GLN A 29 -10.79 7.32 2.55
CA GLN A 29 -12.22 7.50 2.23
C GLN A 29 -12.40 8.00 0.79
N GLU A 30 -11.55 8.91 0.34
CA GLU A 30 -11.58 9.41 -1.04
C GLU A 30 -11.36 8.29 -2.08
N LEU A 31 -10.48 7.32 -1.77
CA LEU A 31 -10.28 6.14 -2.62
C LEU A 31 -11.55 5.27 -2.69
N VAL A 32 -12.24 5.07 -1.56
CA VAL A 32 -13.51 4.34 -1.54
C VAL A 32 -14.56 5.06 -2.37
N ASP A 33 -14.69 6.37 -2.19
CA ASP A 33 -15.73 7.17 -2.85
C ASP A 33 -15.50 7.28 -4.36
N LYS A 34 -14.28 7.57 -4.79
CA LYS A 34 -13.97 7.86 -6.19
C LYS A 34 -13.60 6.62 -7.01
N ILE A 35 -12.88 5.67 -6.45
CA ILE A 35 -12.42 4.48 -7.17
C ILE A 35 -13.42 3.34 -7.03
N LEU A 36 -13.95 3.14 -5.84
CA LEU A 36 -14.93 2.07 -5.56
C LEU A 36 -16.38 2.55 -5.64
N LEU A 37 -16.62 3.82 -5.99
CA LEU A 37 -17.94 4.43 -6.14
C LEU A 37 -18.81 4.24 -4.88
N GLY A 38 -18.18 4.22 -3.70
CA GLY A 38 -18.85 3.97 -2.43
C GLY A 38 -19.08 2.48 -2.11
N TYR A 39 -18.76 1.56 -3.01
CA TYR A 39 -18.90 0.11 -2.80
C TYR A 39 -17.65 -0.49 -2.17
N GLY A 40 -17.47 -0.27 -0.86
CA GLY A 40 -16.32 -0.79 -0.14
C GLY A 40 -16.24 -0.28 1.29
N ALA A 41 -15.21 -0.67 1.97
CA ALA A 41 -14.86 -0.18 3.30
C ALA A 41 -13.42 0.32 3.32
N VAL A 42 -13.17 1.31 4.19
CA VAL A 42 -11.83 1.84 4.40
C VAL A 42 -10.96 0.77 5.06
N GLY A 43 -9.79 0.51 4.47
CA GLY A 43 -8.77 -0.35 5.07
C GLY A 43 -7.97 0.39 6.14
N ASN A 44 -7.24 -0.38 6.96
CA ASN A 44 -6.40 0.17 8.05
C ASN A 44 -5.00 -0.44 8.07
N ASP A 45 -4.37 -0.53 6.91
CA ASP A 45 -2.99 -1.04 6.72
C ASP A 45 -2.76 -2.49 7.19
N HIS A 46 -3.83 -3.29 7.23
CA HIS A 46 -3.78 -4.72 7.49
C HIS A 46 -4.83 -5.47 6.65
N PRO A 47 -4.63 -6.78 6.38
CA PRO A 47 -5.47 -7.53 5.44
C PRO A 47 -6.77 -8.10 6.04
N ILE A 48 -7.01 -7.93 7.34
CA ILE A 48 -8.15 -8.54 8.03
C ILE A 48 -9.32 -7.56 8.08
N SER A 49 -10.28 -7.73 7.18
CA SER A 49 -11.43 -6.85 7.06
C SER A 49 -12.43 -6.99 8.21
N THR A 50 -13.30 -6.01 8.37
CA THR A 50 -14.39 -6.01 9.38
C THR A 50 -15.37 -7.17 9.22
N ALA A 51 -15.44 -7.79 8.05
CA ALA A 51 -16.25 -8.97 7.81
C ALA A 51 -15.62 -10.26 8.36
N ASN A 52 -14.34 -10.23 8.73
CA ASN A 52 -13.65 -11.39 9.27
C ASN A 52 -13.84 -11.45 10.80
N ARG A 53 -14.19 -12.64 11.33
CA ARG A 53 -14.40 -12.85 12.77
C ARG A 53 -13.16 -12.56 13.63
N TYR A 54 -11.98 -12.52 13.04
CA TYR A 54 -10.71 -12.22 13.72
C TYR A 54 -10.31 -10.74 13.59
N HIS A 55 -11.18 -9.91 13.03
CA HIS A 55 -10.92 -8.48 12.95
C HIS A 55 -10.79 -7.87 14.36
N ASN A 56 -9.70 -7.14 14.58
CA ASN A 56 -9.51 -6.39 15.81
C ASN A 56 -10.09 -4.96 15.65
N ALA A 57 -11.26 -4.75 16.25
CA ALA A 57 -11.94 -3.46 16.21
C ALA A 57 -11.31 -2.37 17.10
N ASP A 58 -10.42 -2.75 18.02
CA ASP A 58 -9.75 -1.81 18.93
C ASP A 58 -8.55 -1.10 18.28
N LEU A 59 -8.16 -1.52 17.07
CA LEU A 59 -7.09 -0.83 16.33
C LEU A 59 -7.58 0.55 15.86
N PRO A 60 -6.89 1.64 16.25
CA PRO A 60 -7.27 2.98 15.82
C PRO A 60 -7.17 3.09 14.30
N GLN A 61 -8.23 3.63 13.67
CA GLN A 61 -8.23 3.89 12.23
C GLN A 61 -7.19 4.95 11.88
N ARG A 62 -6.33 4.65 10.92
CA ARG A 62 -5.39 5.62 10.39
C ARG A 62 -6.10 6.55 9.42
N GLU A 63 -6.27 7.79 9.83
CA GLU A 63 -6.81 8.86 9.02
C GLU A 63 -5.70 9.59 8.24
N PHE A 64 -6.07 10.37 7.22
CA PHE A 64 -5.14 11.28 6.56
C PHE A 64 -4.69 12.37 7.54
N ASP A 65 -3.37 12.60 7.59
CA ASP A 65 -2.78 13.63 8.45
C ASP A 65 -1.50 14.15 7.79
N ALA A 66 -1.60 15.29 7.12
CA ALA A 66 -0.49 15.87 6.37
C ALA A 66 0.69 16.27 7.29
N ASP A 67 0.40 16.73 8.52
CA ASP A 67 1.45 17.13 9.46
C ASP A 67 2.25 15.92 9.96
N LYS A 68 1.58 14.83 10.29
CA LYS A 68 2.25 13.57 10.64
C LYS A 68 3.02 12.99 9.47
N ALA A 69 2.44 13.04 8.27
CA ALA A 69 3.13 12.60 7.06
C ALA A 69 4.41 13.40 6.83
N ALA A 70 4.34 14.73 6.89
CA ALA A 70 5.50 15.61 6.74
C ALA A 70 6.55 15.41 7.85
N TYR A 71 6.12 15.21 9.10
CA TYR A 71 7.02 14.91 10.21
C TYR A 71 7.82 13.63 9.96
N HIS A 72 7.14 12.54 9.61
CA HIS A 72 7.81 11.28 9.33
C HIS A 72 8.67 11.34 8.07
N TYR A 73 8.22 12.03 7.02
CA TYR A 73 9.00 12.23 5.80
C TYR A 73 10.33 12.95 6.08
N LYS A 74 10.27 14.04 6.85
CA LYS A 74 11.48 14.75 7.29
C LYS A 74 12.40 13.86 8.13
N LYS A 75 11.83 13.05 9.02
CA LYS A 75 12.58 12.17 9.91
C LYS A 75 13.28 11.02 9.17
N SER A 76 12.68 10.51 8.08
CA SER A 76 13.30 9.50 7.23
C SER A 76 14.57 10.01 6.52
N GLY A 77 14.73 11.33 6.38
CA GLY A 77 15.83 11.93 5.63
C GLY A 77 15.76 11.71 4.12
N HIS A 78 14.69 11.08 3.63
CA HIS A 78 14.51 10.85 2.20
C HIS A 78 14.27 12.17 1.46
N SER A 79 14.80 12.26 0.25
CA SER A 79 14.57 13.36 -0.66
C SER A 79 14.47 12.84 -2.10
N GLY A 80 13.65 13.49 -2.90
CA GLY A 80 13.43 13.09 -4.29
C GLY A 80 12.14 12.31 -4.50
N LYS A 81 11.97 11.83 -5.72
CA LYS A 81 10.76 11.13 -6.14
C LYS A 81 10.69 9.70 -5.59
N ILE A 82 9.49 9.31 -5.19
CA ILE A 82 9.17 7.93 -4.78
C ILE A 82 8.29 7.33 -5.86
N GLN A 83 8.73 6.24 -6.49
CA GLN A 83 7.98 5.60 -7.56
C GLN A 83 6.90 4.66 -7.03
N LEU A 84 5.69 4.79 -7.57
CA LEU A 84 4.56 3.90 -7.34
C LEU A 84 4.11 3.32 -8.67
N SER A 85 4.37 2.03 -8.89
CA SER A 85 3.91 1.31 -10.07
C SER A 85 2.45 0.91 -9.94
N ALA A 86 1.62 1.21 -10.94
CA ALA A 86 0.21 0.87 -10.94
C ALA A 86 -0.27 0.44 -12.33
N SER A 87 -1.21 -0.51 -12.35
CA SER A 87 -1.87 -1.00 -13.55
C SER A 87 -3.30 -1.46 -13.22
N ASP A 88 -4.22 -1.26 -14.16
CA ASP A 88 -5.57 -1.83 -14.08
C ASP A 88 -5.58 -3.38 -14.19
N ALA A 89 -4.41 -4.01 -14.32
CA ALA A 89 -4.26 -5.45 -14.10
C ALA A 89 -4.42 -5.82 -12.62
N ALA A 90 -4.03 -4.93 -11.69
CA ALA A 90 -4.20 -5.14 -10.26
C ALA A 90 -5.68 -5.05 -9.85
N PHE A 91 -6.33 -3.95 -10.21
CA PHE A 91 -7.77 -3.75 -10.06
C PHE A 91 -8.21 -2.56 -10.93
N ALA A 92 -9.49 -2.51 -11.26
CA ALA A 92 -10.04 -1.41 -12.05
C ALA A 92 -9.85 -0.07 -11.32
N GLY A 93 -9.22 0.90 -11.98
CA GLY A 93 -8.92 2.21 -11.40
C GLY A 93 -7.66 2.26 -10.53
N ALA A 94 -6.79 1.25 -10.58
CA ALA A 94 -5.55 1.23 -9.79
C ALA A 94 -4.61 2.41 -10.11
N VAL A 95 -4.55 2.81 -11.39
CA VAL A 95 -3.74 3.97 -11.80
C VAL A 95 -4.32 5.27 -11.25
N ASP A 96 -5.64 5.43 -11.30
CA ASP A 96 -6.32 6.60 -10.74
C ASP A 96 -6.20 6.65 -9.21
N ALA A 97 -6.29 5.48 -8.55
CA ALA A 97 -6.03 5.38 -7.11
C ALA A 97 -4.62 5.84 -6.75
N ALA A 98 -3.60 5.38 -7.49
CA ALA A 98 -2.22 5.81 -7.29
C ALA A 98 -2.06 7.32 -7.50
N GLN A 99 -2.75 7.90 -8.48
CA GLN A 99 -2.73 9.35 -8.71
C GLN A 99 -3.38 10.14 -7.58
N LEU A 100 -4.50 9.66 -7.01
CA LEU A 100 -5.12 10.28 -5.84
C LEU A 100 -4.18 10.23 -4.62
N MET A 101 -3.47 9.11 -4.44
CA MET A 101 -2.46 8.98 -3.38
C MET A 101 -1.31 9.97 -3.59
N ALA A 102 -0.81 10.12 -4.82
CA ALA A 102 0.24 11.09 -5.14
C ALA A 102 -0.22 12.54 -4.85
N ASN A 103 -1.45 12.88 -5.23
CA ASN A 103 -2.01 14.21 -4.99
C ASN A 103 -2.13 14.51 -3.49
N SER A 104 -2.63 13.58 -2.68
CA SER A 104 -2.73 13.76 -1.23
C SER A 104 -1.36 13.80 -0.54
N ALA A 105 -0.38 13.02 -1.01
CA ALA A 105 0.97 13.01 -0.48
C ALA A 105 1.72 14.33 -0.74
N ALA A 106 1.43 15.00 -1.86
CA ALA A 106 2.01 16.30 -2.18
C ALA A 106 1.66 17.39 -1.15
N GLU A 107 0.52 17.29 -0.46
CA GLU A 107 0.14 18.19 0.65
C GLU A 107 1.13 18.10 1.83
N ALA A 108 1.79 16.96 2.00
CA ALA A 108 2.83 16.74 3.00
C ALA A 108 4.27 16.97 2.45
N GLY A 109 4.40 17.47 1.24
CA GLY A 109 5.69 17.68 0.58
C GLY A 109 6.35 16.40 0.05
N ILE A 110 5.59 15.32 -0.11
CA ILE A 110 6.07 14.02 -0.61
C ILE A 110 5.80 13.94 -2.12
N ASP A 111 6.85 13.76 -2.91
CA ASP A 111 6.76 13.65 -4.38
C ASP A 111 6.65 12.18 -4.80
N ILE A 112 5.43 11.73 -5.14
CA ILE A 112 5.16 10.39 -5.67
C ILE A 112 5.03 10.46 -7.18
N GLU A 113 5.88 9.71 -7.88
CA GLU A 113 5.82 9.52 -9.32
C GLU A 113 5.05 8.23 -9.63
N VAL A 114 3.87 8.38 -10.21
CA VAL A 114 3.04 7.23 -10.62
C VAL A 114 3.56 6.68 -11.94
N ILE A 115 4.00 5.43 -11.93
CA ILE A 115 4.43 4.69 -13.12
C ILE A 115 3.28 3.83 -13.60
N ARG A 116 2.68 4.21 -14.74
CA ARG A 116 1.65 3.40 -15.38
C ARG A 116 2.30 2.20 -16.06
N GLU A 117 2.04 1.01 -15.53
CA GLU A 117 2.56 -0.23 -16.04
C GLU A 117 1.58 -0.90 -17.03
N PRO A 118 2.08 -1.64 -18.03
CA PRO A 118 1.22 -2.39 -18.92
C PRO A 118 0.47 -3.50 -18.16
N ARG A 119 -0.69 -3.89 -18.67
CA ARG A 119 -1.45 -5.00 -18.09
C ARG A 119 -0.75 -6.34 -18.30
N ASP A 120 -0.21 -6.52 -19.51
CA ASP A 120 0.53 -7.73 -19.86
C ASP A 120 1.84 -7.81 -19.08
N GLY A 121 2.05 -8.94 -18.43
CA GLY A 121 3.25 -9.17 -17.63
C GLY A 121 3.28 -8.44 -16.28
N TYR A 122 2.21 -7.77 -15.85
CA TYR A 122 2.19 -7.03 -14.58
C TYR A 122 2.57 -7.92 -13.38
N TRP A 123 1.95 -9.08 -13.29
CA TRP A 123 2.16 -10.02 -12.19
C TRP A 123 3.54 -10.69 -12.19
N SER A 124 4.18 -10.81 -13.34
CA SER A 124 5.51 -11.40 -13.44
C SER A 124 6.66 -10.38 -13.39
N ASN A 125 6.40 -9.13 -13.78
CA ASN A 125 7.47 -8.15 -13.96
C ASN A 125 7.38 -6.96 -12.98
N VAL A 126 6.23 -6.75 -12.34
CA VAL A 126 5.99 -5.60 -11.45
C VAL A 126 5.72 -6.05 -10.02
N TRP A 127 4.66 -6.86 -9.84
CA TRP A 127 4.31 -7.35 -8.52
C TRP A 127 5.38 -8.30 -7.97
N ASN A 128 5.64 -8.22 -6.68
CA ASN A 128 6.63 -9.04 -5.96
C ASN A 128 8.03 -9.00 -6.60
N ASN A 129 8.39 -7.84 -7.20
CA ASN A 129 9.65 -7.64 -7.88
C ASN A 129 10.45 -6.52 -7.19
N ASP A 130 11.66 -6.83 -6.76
CA ASP A 130 12.54 -5.88 -6.07
C ASP A 130 12.94 -4.68 -6.94
N ALA A 131 12.86 -4.80 -8.27
CA ALA A 131 13.12 -3.66 -9.15
C ALA A 131 12.01 -2.57 -9.09
N LYS A 132 10.85 -2.87 -8.53
CA LYS A 132 9.71 -1.94 -8.45
C LYS A 132 9.45 -1.38 -7.04
N GLY A 133 9.73 -2.14 -6.01
CA GLY A 133 9.67 -1.72 -4.61
C GLY A 133 8.28 -1.39 -4.04
N TRP A 134 7.43 -0.69 -4.80
CA TRP A 134 6.09 -0.28 -4.39
C TRP A 134 5.13 -0.35 -5.57
N CYS A 135 4.04 -1.09 -5.43
CA CYS A 135 3.09 -1.26 -6.52
C CYS A 135 1.66 -1.50 -6.05
N ALA A 136 0.70 -1.31 -6.96
CA ALA A 136 -0.70 -1.70 -6.73
C ALA A 136 -0.85 -3.22 -6.76
N CYS A 137 -1.64 -3.77 -5.84
CA CYS A 137 -1.91 -5.20 -5.73
C CYS A 137 -3.33 -5.44 -5.22
N TYR A 138 -3.79 -6.69 -5.30
CA TYR A 138 -5.01 -7.13 -4.61
C TYR A 138 -4.83 -8.55 -4.08
N TRP A 139 -5.61 -8.86 -3.05
CA TRP A 139 -5.71 -10.21 -2.50
C TRP A 139 -7.16 -10.60 -2.30
N GLY A 140 -7.50 -11.81 -2.64
CA GLY A 140 -8.75 -12.43 -2.19
C GLY A 140 -8.69 -12.69 -0.69
N GLY A 141 -9.81 -12.52 0.01
CA GLY A 141 -9.89 -12.84 1.45
C GLY A 141 -9.64 -14.32 1.70
N ARG A 142 -9.16 -14.62 2.90
CA ARG A 142 -9.01 -16.00 3.40
C ARG A 142 -9.93 -16.21 4.59
N PRO A 143 -10.40 -17.45 4.86
CA PRO A 143 -11.30 -17.76 5.97
C PRO A 143 -10.73 -17.43 7.34
N THR A 144 -9.40 -17.57 7.51
CA THR A 144 -8.70 -17.28 8.76
C THR A 144 -7.59 -16.25 8.52
N GLU A 145 -7.23 -15.54 9.58
CA GLU A 145 -6.10 -14.60 9.55
C GLU A 145 -4.77 -15.33 9.33
N ASP A 146 -4.58 -16.49 9.97
CA ASP A 146 -3.41 -17.34 9.79
C ASP A 146 -3.20 -17.71 8.32
N TRP A 147 -4.26 -18.12 7.62
CA TRP A 147 -4.16 -18.42 6.19
C TRP A 147 -3.78 -17.18 5.37
N MET A 148 -4.37 -16.01 5.70
CA MET A 148 -4.04 -14.78 4.98
C MET A 148 -2.58 -14.38 5.20
N PHE A 149 -2.09 -14.43 6.43
CA PHE A 149 -0.69 -14.10 6.75
C PHE A 149 0.29 -15.10 6.15
N SER A 150 0.02 -16.39 6.27
CA SER A 150 0.86 -17.45 5.70
C SER A 150 0.93 -17.39 4.17
N ALA A 151 -0.15 -16.94 3.50
CA ALA A 151 -0.16 -16.82 2.05
C ALA A 151 0.65 -15.64 1.53
N ALA A 152 0.63 -14.48 2.22
CA ALA A 152 1.07 -13.21 1.65
C ALA A 152 2.14 -12.46 2.45
N TYR A 153 2.40 -12.81 3.71
CA TYR A 153 3.20 -11.95 4.60
C TYR A 153 4.25 -12.66 5.45
N THR A 154 4.27 -14.00 5.49
CA THR A 154 5.30 -14.73 6.22
C THR A 154 6.61 -14.83 5.43
N ASN A 155 7.70 -14.99 6.16
CA ASN A 155 9.04 -15.04 5.59
C ASN A 155 9.28 -16.22 4.62
N ASP A 156 8.54 -17.29 4.80
CA ASP A 156 8.69 -18.58 4.09
C ASP A 156 7.76 -18.73 2.87
N THR A 157 6.93 -17.75 2.58
CA THR A 157 6.10 -17.76 1.37
C THR A 157 6.78 -17.04 0.21
N ASP A 158 6.72 -17.64 -0.99
CA ASP A 158 7.17 -17.00 -2.23
C ASP A 158 6.37 -15.76 -2.59
N TRP A 159 5.15 -15.63 -2.06
CA TRP A 159 4.26 -14.50 -2.28
C TRP A 159 4.33 -13.44 -1.18
N ASN A 160 5.40 -13.40 -0.42
CA ASN A 160 5.60 -12.36 0.59
C ASN A 160 5.55 -10.96 -0.04
N ASP A 161 4.41 -10.30 0.13
CA ASP A 161 4.05 -9.06 -0.56
C ASP A 161 4.97 -7.89 -0.19
N THR A 162 5.46 -7.87 1.04
CA THR A 162 6.30 -6.80 1.58
C THR A 162 7.79 -7.16 1.69
N ALA A 163 8.18 -8.37 1.34
CA ALA A 163 9.52 -8.90 1.58
C ALA A 163 9.97 -8.79 3.06
N TRP A 164 9.03 -8.65 3.99
CA TRP A 164 9.33 -8.64 5.41
C TRP A 164 9.77 -10.02 5.87
N LYS A 165 10.91 -10.07 6.54
CA LYS A 165 11.51 -11.34 6.97
C LYS A 165 11.46 -11.54 8.48
N GLY A 166 10.47 -10.90 9.10
CA GLY A 166 10.28 -10.99 10.54
C GLY A 166 11.33 -10.26 11.36
N THR A 167 11.15 -10.31 12.62
CA THR A 167 12.11 -9.85 13.63
C THR A 167 12.52 -11.03 14.48
#